data_f37fc4cac0287ae0d93449caa290928d
#
_entry.id   f37fc4cac0287ae0d93449caa290928d
#
_cell.length_a   1.000
_cell.length_b   1.000
_cell.length_c   1.000
_cell.angle_alpha   90.00
_cell.angle_beta   90.00
_cell.angle_gamma   90.00
#
_symmetry.space_group_name_H-M   'P 1'
#
loop_
_entity.id
_entity.type
_entity.pdbx_description
1 polymer ?
#
loop_
_entity_poly.entity_id
_entity_poly.type
_entity_poly.pdbx_seq_one_letter_code
_entity_poly.pdbx_strand_id
1 'polypeptide(L)'
;MSEESFRFDSRSAAEAADFLDDRTMVLRWLVAFLRHHDKIPEESLSSWRFGWGGGPGASHVLAHSFRNGTTYLFAEAGFDFESLRELFREDLLPERIIVDHSTAESWRGSSPAMLDAAGRSLELRVLARPPETAAGNSAGEGAFRRARADEAGALRRLEAMHCREVGLEELHSDFDSLIEADLVYVVQEGEELAGYVCSNLSDGKYVHVSGLYVSPAHRGSKLGSVLAQEIAHRIAEQHGAAALVDVYADNAPAIRTYQEAGYQVVGEGFEARFHSDTWR
;
A
#
# COMPACT_ATOMS: atom_id res chain seq x y z
N MET A 1 7.33 26.87 0.29
CA MET A 1 6.13 26.50 -0.51
C MET A 1 4.93 27.15 0.17
N SER A 2 3.99 27.79 -0.58
CA SER A 2 2.81 28.42 0.02
C SER A 2 1.81 27.35 0.46
N GLU A 3 0.99 27.61 1.51
CA GLU A 3 -0.06 26.68 1.99
C GLU A 3 -1.03 26.21 0.88
N GLU A 4 -1.18 27.00 -0.20
CA GLU A 4 -2.01 26.66 -1.36
C GLU A 4 -1.48 25.47 -2.17
N SER A 5 -0.18 25.18 -2.14
CA SER A 5 0.42 24.05 -2.87
C SER A 5 0.12 22.68 -2.25
N PHE A 6 -0.54 22.62 -1.10
CA PHE A 6 -0.88 21.39 -0.36
C PHE A 6 -2.37 21.08 -0.30
N ARG A 7 -3.22 21.85 -0.95
CA ARG A 7 -4.65 21.55 -1.06
C ARG A 7 -4.96 21.00 -2.44
N PHE A 8 -5.33 19.71 -2.52
CA PHE A 8 -5.93 19.15 -3.72
C PHE A 8 -7.36 19.62 -3.87
N ASP A 9 -7.64 20.26 -5.00
CA ASP A 9 -8.98 20.25 -5.60
C ASP A 9 -9.09 19.03 -6.54
N SER A 10 -10.30 18.76 -7.03
CA SER A 10 -10.60 17.61 -7.91
C SER A 10 -9.75 17.58 -9.17
N ARG A 11 -9.39 18.75 -9.71
CA ARG A 11 -8.59 18.87 -10.92
C ARG A 11 -7.14 18.48 -10.64
N SER A 12 -6.55 19.01 -9.58
CA SER A 12 -5.16 18.71 -9.18
C SER A 12 -4.99 17.23 -8.82
N ALA A 13 -6.00 16.61 -8.20
CA ALA A 13 -5.99 15.18 -7.90
C ALA A 13 -5.97 14.32 -9.17
N ALA A 14 -6.80 14.66 -10.16
CA ALA A 14 -6.82 13.95 -11.44
C ALA A 14 -5.49 14.11 -12.20
N GLU A 15 -4.95 15.32 -12.27
CA GLU A 15 -3.66 15.60 -12.92
C GLU A 15 -2.51 14.83 -12.24
N ALA A 16 -2.50 14.76 -10.90
CA ALA A 16 -1.51 13.99 -10.16
C ALA A 16 -1.67 12.47 -10.38
N ALA A 17 -2.89 11.96 -10.45
CA ALA A 17 -3.16 10.55 -10.74
C ALA A 17 -2.68 10.18 -12.16
N ASP A 18 -2.98 11.00 -13.15
CA ASP A 18 -2.54 10.78 -14.53
C ASP A 18 -1.01 10.89 -14.66
N PHE A 19 -0.39 11.80 -13.91
CA PHE A 19 1.06 11.91 -13.87
C PHE A 19 1.72 10.66 -13.28
N LEU A 20 1.15 10.05 -12.24
CA LEU A 20 1.69 8.85 -11.61
C LEU A 20 1.43 7.57 -12.43
N ASP A 21 0.40 7.55 -13.27
CA ASP A 21 -0.19 6.32 -13.83
C ASP A 21 0.83 5.39 -14.54
N ASP A 22 1.72 5.96 -15.35
CA ASP A 22 2.73 5.17 -16.09
C ASP A 22 4.15 5.27 -15.49
N ARG A 23 4.32 5.96 -14.35
CA ARG A 23 5.63 6.26 -13.77
C ARG A 23 6.01 5.41 -12.58
N THR A 24 5.03 4.94 -11.83
CA THR A 24 5.33 4.17 -10.62
C THR A 24 4.37 3.00 -10.41
N MET A 25 4.92 1.87 -10.00
CA MET A 25 4.15 0.72 -9.55
C MET A 25 3.96 0.71 -8.02
N VAL A 26 4.88 1.33 -7.28
CA VAL A 26 4.87 1.36 -5.81
C VAL A 26 3.72 2.18 -5.26
N LEU A 27 3.30 3.23 -5.97
CA LEU A 27 2.26 4.15 -5.51
C LEU A 27 0.91 3.95 -6.21
N ARG A 28 0.65 2.76 -6.76
CA ARG A 28 -0.62 2.46 -7.48
C ARG A 28 -1.86 2.67 -6.62
N TRP A 29 -1.79 2.34 -5.31
CA TRP A 29 -2.87 2.63 -4.39
C TRP A 29 -3.15 4.15 -4.28
N LEU A 30 -2.10 5.00 -4.36
CA LEU A 30 -2.25 6.46 -4.36
C LEU A 30 -2.93 6.95 -5.64
N VAL A 31 -2.62 6.34 -6.80
CA VAL A 31 -3.34 6.61 -8.05
C VAL A 31 -4.83 6.31 -7.90
N ALA A 32 -5.18 5.15 -7.34
CA ALA A 32 -6.57 4.79 -7.05
C ALA A 32 -7.23 5.77 -6.09
N PHE A 33 -6.55 6.14 -5.01
CA PHE A 33 -7.02 7.11 -4.02
C PHE A 33 -7.29 8.48 -4.66
N LEU A 34 -6.38 9.00 -5.47
CA LEU A 34 -6.52 10.28 -6.15
C LEU A 34 -7.66 10.27 -7.18
N ARG A 35 -7.86 9.16 -7.90
CA ARG A 35 -8.97 9.00 -8.88
C ARG A 35 -10.34 8.92 -8.23
N HIS A 36 -10.42 8.49 -6.97
CA HIS A 36 -11.68 8.33 -6.24
C HIS A 36 -11.83 9.31 -5.07
N HIS A 37 -11.01 10.37 -5.00
CA HIS A 37 -11.00 11.30 -3.87
C HIS A 37 -12.36 11.96 -3.60
N ASP A 38 -13.16 12.17 -4.64
CA ASP A 38 -14.52 12.71 -4.57
C ASP A 38 -15.54 11.79 -3.89
N LYS A 39 -15.20 10.50 -3.77
CA LYS A 39 -16.00 9.47 -3.09
C LYS A 39 -15.51 9.19 -1.66
N ILE A 40 -14.38 9.77 -1.27
CA ILE A 40 -13.82 9.57 0.06
C ILE A 40 -14.43 10.58 1.03
N PRO A 41 -14.95 10.17 2.20
CA PRO A 41 -15.50 11.08 3.18
C PRO A 41 -14.51 12.17 3.59
N GLU A 42 -14.99 13.41 3.75
CA GLU A 42 -14.15 14.57 4.08
C GLU A 42 -13.37 14.37 5.39
N GLU A 43 -13.96 13.70 6.38
CA GLU A 43 -13.29 13.33 7.62
C GLU A 43 -12.09 12.39 7.43
N SER A 44 -12.16 11.51 6.41
CA SER A 44 -11.02 10.66 6.03
C SER A 44 -9.97 11.46 5.26
N LEU A 45 -10.38 12.37 4.37
CA LEU A 45 -9.46 13.26 3.65
C LEU A 45 -8.73 14.23 4.59
N SER A 46 -9.36 14.68 5.67
CA SER A 46 -8.77 15.59 6.65
C SER A 46 -7.54 14.99 7.36
N SER A 47 -7.41 13.66 7.38
CA SER A 47 -6.25 12.96 7.92
C SER A 47 -5.07 12.87 6.95
N TRP A 48 -5.16 13.51 5.79
CA TRP A 48 -4.13 13.53 4.77
C TRP A 48 -3.69 14.93 4.39
N ARG A 49 -2.43 15.06 3.99
CA ARG A 49 -1.88 16.21 3.27
C ARG A 49 -1.38 15.75 1.92
N PHE A 50 -1.67 16.53 0.91
CA PHE A 50 -1.22 16.27 -0.46
C PHE A 50 -0.42 17.45 -0.99
N GLY A 51 0.59 17.16 -1.78
CA GLY A 51 1.39 18.13 -2.52
C GLY A 51 1.55 17.66 -3.97
N TRP A 52 1.31 18.57 -4.90
CA TRP A 52 1.56 18.38 -6.32
C TRP A 52 2.30 19.57 -6.85
N GLY A 53 3.44 19.33 -7.47
CA GLY A 53 4.21 20.36 -8.18
C GLY A 53 4.38 19.92 -9.63
N GLY A 54 3.67 20.56 -10.56
CA GLY A 54 3.81 20.37 -12.00
C GLY A 54 4.45 21.58 -12.64
N GLY A 55 5.60 21.44 -13.29
CA GLY A 55 6.27 22.47 -14.06
C GLY A 55 7.46 21.92 -14.84
N PRO A 56 7.97 22.64 -15.85
CA PRO A 56 9.12 22.16 -16.59
C PRO A 56 10.34 22.05 -15.66
N GLY A 57 10.74 20.82 -15.36
CA GLY A 57 12.03 20.52 -14.73
C GLY A 57 12.03 19.81 -13.40
N ALA A 58 10.92 19.71 -12.66
CA ALA A 58 10.85 18.88 -11.45
C ALA A 58 9.40 18.65 -10.98
N SER A 59 8.77 17.63 -11.51
CA SER A 59 7.43 17.25 -11.05
C SER A 59 7.51 16.28 -9.87
N HIS A 60 6.64 16.46 -8.90
CA HIS A 60 6.55 15.56 -7.73
C HIS A 60 5.11 15.43 -7.26
N VAL A 61 4.83 14.29 -6.62
CA VAL A 61 3.59 14.04 -5.88
C VAL A 61 3.96 13.60 -4.48
N LEU A 62 3.36 14.22 -3.49
CA LEU A 62 3.52 13.88 -2.09
C LEU A 62 2.13 13.63 -1.47
N ALA A 63 2.00 12.55 -0.71
CA ALA A 63 0.84 12.28 0.12
C ALA A 63 1.30 11.87 1.52
N HIS A 64 0.86 12.60 2.53
CA HIS A 64 1.20 12.30 3.93
C HIS A 64 -0.05 11.94 4.72
N SER A 65 0.00 10.81 5.42
CA SER A 65 -1.04 10.36 6.35
C SER A 65 -0.66 10.71 7.77
N PHE A 66 -1.45 11.57 8.42
CA PHE A 66 -1.31 11.88 9.84
C PHE A 66 -1.72 10.74 10.78
N ARG A 67 -2.44 9.72 10.26
CA ARG A 67 -2.86 8.57 11.07
C ARG A 67 -1.69 7.68 11.47
N ASN A 68 -0.70 7.54 10.59
CA ASN A 68 0.40 6.60 10.75
C ASN A 68 1.77 7.19 10.39
N GLY A 69 1.88 8.52 10.29
CA GLY A 69 3.13 9.22 10.00
C GLY A 69 3.78 8.83 8.67
N THR A 70 3.02 8.28 7.70
CA THR A 70 3.59 7.80 6.44
C THR A 70 3.49 8.86 5.35
N THR A 71 4.61 9.17 4.73
CA THR A 71 4.68 9.98 3.51
C THR A 71 4.96 9.08 2.30
N TYR A 72 4.17 9.24 1.27
CA TYR A 72 4.37 8.63 -0.04
C TYR A 72 4.86 9.73 -0.97
N LEU A 73 5.99 9.50 -1.62
CA LEU A 73 6.63 10.52 -2.45
C LEU A 73 7.06 9.92 -3.79
N PHE A 74 6.65 10.54 -4.87
CA PHE A 74 7.23 10.38 -6.19
C PHE A 74 7.86 11.69 -6.61
N ALA A 75 9.08 11.65 -7.13
CA ALA A 75 9.76 12.83 -7.67
C ALA A 75 10.61 12.46 -8.90
N GLU A 76 10.53 13.27 -9.93
CA GLU A 76 11.37 13.13 -11.12
C GLU A 76 12.83 13.50 -10.83
N ALA A 77 13.73 13.07 -11.72
CA ALA A 77 15.15 13.42 -11.64
C ALA A 77 15.35 14.96 -11.65
N GLY A 78 16.18 15.45 -10.76
CA GLY A 78 16.43 16.89 -10.60
C GLY A 78 15.53 17.58 -9.56
N PHE A 79 14.65 16.83 -8.90
CA PHE A 79 13.86 17.36 -7.78
C PHE A 79 14.78 17.75 -6.61
N ASP A 80 14.52 18.91 -6.01
CA ASP A 80 15.26 19.39 -4.83
C ASP A 80 14.66 18.82 -3.55
N PHE A 81 15.23 17.71 -3.07
CA PHE A 81 14.78 17.05 -1.84
C PHE A 81 15.06 17.87 -0.58
N GLU A 82 16.03 18.81 -0.59
CA GLU A 82 16.27 19.69 0.56
C GLU A 82 15.08 20.64 0.79
N SER A 83 14.33 20.98 -0.27
CA SER A 83 13.12 21.79 -0.12
C SER A 83 12.02 21.12 0.70
N LEU A 84 12.03 19.79 0.80
CA LEU A 84 11.08 19.03 1.65
C LEU A 84 11.50 19.01 3.13
N ARG A 85 12.75 19.30 3.43
CA ARG A 85 13.28 19.14 4.79
C ARG A 85 12.61 20.07 5.79
N GLU A 86 12.38 21.33 5.40
CA GLU A 86 11.66 22.29 6.24
C GLU A 86 10.22 21.83 6.47
N LEU A 87 9.54 21.42 5.41
CA LEU A 87 8.19 20.89 5.47
C LEU A 87 8.09 19.67 6.40
N PHE A 88 9.05 18.73 6.31
CA PHE A 88 9.07 17.54 7.16
C PHE A 88 9.33 17.90 8.62
N ARG A 89 10.12 18.92 8.91
CA ARG A 89 10.41 19.37 10.29
C ARG A 89 9.26 20.14 10.94
N GLU A 90 8.56 20.95 10.18
CA GLU A 90 7.57 21.89 10.72
C GLU A 90 6.14 21.33 10.68
N ASP A 91 5.78 20.66 9.58
CA ASP A 91 4.38 20.33 9.31
C ASP A 91 4.05 18.86 9.30
N LEU A 92 4.93 18.00 8.75
CA LEU A 92 4.58 16.61 8.47
C LEU A 92 5.18 15.60 9.42
N LEU A 93 6.42 15.82 9.91
CA LEU A 93 7.13 14.93 10.83
C LEU A 93 7.02 13.44 10.44
N PRO A 94 7.41 13.03 9.22
CA PRO A 94 7.16 11.68 8.75
C PRO A 94 7.95 10.66 9.57
N GLU A 95 7.26 9.60 10.01
CA GLU A 95 7.88 8.42 10.61
C GLU A 95 8.35 7.43 9.54
N ARG A 96 7.67 7.43 8.39
CA ARG A 96 8.01 6.62 7.22
C ARG A 96 7.87 7.42 5.94
N ILE A 97 8.82 7.22 5.02
CA ILE A 97 8.76 7.76 3.68
C ILE A 97 8.89 6.60 2.69
N ILE A 98 7.89 6.43 1.83
CA ILE A 98 7.83 5.39 0.82
C ILE A 98 7.97 6.03 -0.55
N VAL A 99 8.91 5.53 -1.33
CA VAL A 99 9.24 6.01 -2.68
C VAL A 99 9.44 4.82 -3.63
N ASP A 100 9.32 5.05 -4.92
CA ASP A 100 9.78 4.09 -5.91
C ASP A 100 11.31 4.11 -6.04
N HIS A 101 11.84 3.14 -6.79
CA HIS A 101 13.28 2.99 -6.98
C HIS A 101 13.93 4.24 -7.62
N SER A 102 13.30 4.84 -8.64
CA SER A 102 13.84 5.99 -9.35
C SER A 102 13.91 7.24 -8.47
N THR A 103 12.90 7.47 -7.66
CA THR A 103 12.86 8.53 -6.66
C THR A 103 13.92 8.31 -5.58
N ALA A 104 14.10 7.04 -5.11
CA ALA A 104 15.13 6.70 -4.14
C ALA A 104 16.55 6.97 -4.67
N GLU A 105 16.84 6.60 -5.92
CA GLU A 105 18.14 6.88 -6.56
C GLU A 105 18.39 8.37 -6.69
N SER A 106 17.39 9.14 -7.13
CA SER A 106 17.49 10.60 -7.23
C SER A 106 17.73 11.24 -5.86
N TRP A 107 17.05 10.75 -4.82
CA TRP A 107 17.23 11.22 -3.45
C TRP A 107 18.64 10.93 -2.92
N ARG A 108 19.14 9.68 -3.08
CA ARG A 108 20.51 9.32 -2.70
C ARG A 108 21.57 10.20 -3.38
N GLY A 109 21.33 10.56 -4.63
CA GLY A 109 22.24 11.41 -5.40
C GLY A 109 22.25 12.88 -4.98
N SER A 110 21.11 13.44 -4.55
CA SER A 110 20.94 14.87 -4.26
C SER A 110 21.01 15.22 -2.77
N SER A 111 20.47 14.38 -1.90
CA SER A 111 20.37 14.63 -0.45
C SER A 111 20.64 13.39 0.38
N PRO A 112 21.84 12.77 0.30
CA PRO A 112 22.17 11.54 1.02
C PRO A 112 22.04 11.69 2.54
N ALA A 113 22.40 12.84 3.10
CA ALA A 113 22.35 13.06 4.55
C ALA A 113 20.95 12.91 5.14
N MET A 114 19.91 13.17 4.37
CA MET A 114 18.53 13.01 4.81
C MET A 114 18.13 11.52 4.88
N LEU A 115 18.64 10.67 3.98
CA LEU A 115 18.47 9.24 4.03
C LEU A 115 19.36 8.58 5.11
N ASP A 116 20.56 9.12 5.33
CA ASP A 116 21.46 8.65 6.39
C ASP A 116 20.89 8.90 7.79
N ALA A 117 19.97 9.89 7.93
CA ALA A 117 19.25 10.14 9.16
C ALA A 117 18.14 9.10 9.44
N ALA A 118 17.80 8.25 8.47
CA ALA A 118 16.84 7.17 8.68
C ALA A 118 17.43 6.11 9.62
N GLY A 119 16.69 5.75 10.66
CA GLY A 119 17.10 4.69 11.60
C GLY A 119 17.03 3.29 10.97
N ARG A 120 16.20 3.09 9.94
CA ARG A 120 16.07 1.85 9.17
C ARG A 120 15.63 2.15 7.74
N SER A 121 16.20 1.39 6.82
CA SER A 121 15.82 1.43 5.40
C SER A 121 15.46 0.02 4.93
N LEU A 122 14.39 -0.08 4.15
CA LEU A 122 13.83 -1.34 3.66
C LEU A 122 13.59 -1.27 2.16
N GLU A 123 13.98 -2.29 1.44
CA GLU A 123 13.61 -2.45 0.03
C GLU A 123 12.24 -3.08 -0.09
N LEU A 124 11.48 -2.64 -1.08
CA LEU A 124 10.16 -3.16 -1.43
C LEU A 124 10.22 -3.84 -2.79
N ARG A 125 9.45 -4.92 -2.93
CA ARG A 125 9.12 -5.56 -4.19
C ARG A 125 7.63 -5.36 -4.45
N VAL A 126 7.30 -4.89 -5.62
CA VAL A 126 5.92 -4.82 -6.10
C VAL A 126 5.68 -6.02 -6.99
N LEU A 127 4.69 -6.84 -6.61
CA LEU A 127 4.32 -8.01 -7.39
C LEU A 127 2.90 -7.83 -7.93
N ALA A 128 2.67 -8.26 -9.17
CA ALA A 128 1.35 -8.24 -9.78
C ALA A 128 1.00 -9.59 -10.40
N ARG A 129 -0.30 -9.90 -10.40
CA ARG A 129 -0.88 -11.02 -11.15
C ARG A 129 -1.89 -10.48 -12.16
N PRO A 130 -1.62 -10.58 -13.46
CA PRO A 130 -2.51 -10.12 -14.51
C PRO A 130 -3.85 -10.89 -14.53
N PRO A 131 -4.97 -10.27 -14.95
CA PRO A 131 -6.29 -10.89 -14.92
C PRO A 131 -6.41 -12.13 -15.81
N GLU A 132 -5.75 -12.17 -16.95
CA GLU A 132 -5.75 -13.31 -17.88
C GLU A 132 -5.08 -14.56 -17.30
N THR A 133 -4.18 -14.42 -16.34
CA THR A 133 -3.54 -15.56 -15.64
C THR A 133 -4.33 -15.99 -14.41
N ALA A 134 -5.33 -15.22 -14.02
CA ALA A 134 -6.19 -15.54 -12.89
C ALA A 134 -7.30 -16.55 -13.22
N ALA A 135 -7.59 -16.79 -14.52
CA ALA A 135 -8.57 -17.76 -14.99
C ALA A 135 -8.06 -19.21 -14.80
N GLY A 136 -7.95 -19.68 -13.58
CA GLY A 136 -7.56 -21.03 -13.21
C GLY A 136 -8.46 -21.57 -12.11
N ASN A 137 -8.54 -22.88 -11.95
CA ASN A 137 -9.39 -23.54 -10.97
C ASN A 137 -9.32 -22.86 -9.60
N SER A 138 -10.47 -22.32 -9.16
CA SER A 138 -10.63 -21.90 -7.77
C SER A 138 -10.32 -23.09 -6.84
N ALA A 139 -9.53 -22.86 -5.82
CA ALA A 139 -9.35 -23.82 -4.76
C ALA A 139 -10.73 -24.02 -4.08
N GLY A 140 -11.21 -25.24 -4.10
CA GLY A 140 -12.52 -25.72 -3.70
C GLY A 140 -13.43 -24.79 -2.90
N GLU A 141 -14.66 -24.63 -3.38
CA GLU A 141 -15.73 -23.92 -2.69
C GLU A 141 -15.85 -24.39 -1.24
N GLY A 142 -15.53 -23.50 -0.30
CA GLY A 142 -15.75 -23.78 1.13
C GLY A 142 -14.77 -23.13 2.09
N ALA A 143 -13.49 -23.01 1.70
CA ALA A 143 -12.46 -22.42 2.58
C ALA A 143 -12.31 -20.89 2.41
N PHE A 144 -12.43 -20.37 1.18
CA PHE A 144 -12.27 -18.95 0.86
C PHE A 144 -13.63 -18.29 0.61
N ARG A 145 -13.92 -17.23 1.34
CA ARG A 145 -15.17 -16.48 1.25
C ARG A 145 -15.01 -15.03 1.73
N ARG A 146 -16.01 -14.21 1.47
CA ARG A 146 -16.11 -12.88 2.08
C ARG A 146 -16.25 -13.02 3.61
N ALA A 147 -15.67 -12.07 4.32
CA ALA A 147 -15.86 -11.95 5.75
C ALA A 147 -17.30 -11.56 6.08
N ARG A 148 -17.79 -12.01 7.23
CA ARG A 148 -19.10 -11.66 7.77
C ARG A 148 -18.99 -10.55 8.78
N ALA A 149 -20.09 -9.79 9.00
CA ALA A 149 -20.11 -8.67 9.93
C ALA A 149 -19.73 -9.06 11.38
N ASP A 150 -20.10 -10.28 11.81
CA ASP A 150 -19.77 -10.80 13.13
C ASP A 150 -18.28 -11.21 13.30
N GLU A 151 -17.50 -11.21 12.24
CA GLU A 151 -16.10 -11.63 12.23
C GLU A 151 -15.08 -10.49 12.44
N ALA A 152 -15.52 -9.22 12.46
CA ALA A 152 -14.64 -8.06 12.63
C ALA A 152 -13.73 -8.18 13.88
N GLY A 153 -14.25 -8.71 14.98
CA GLY A 153 -13.46 -8.94 16.19
C GLY A 153 -12.37 -10.03 16.03
N ALA A 154 -12.63 -11.07 15.23
CA ALA A 154 -11.64 -12.10 14.92
C ALA A 154 -10.56 -11.57 13.98
N LEU A 155 -10.94 -10.76 13.00
CA LEU A 155 -10.01 -10.10 12.07
C LEU A 155 -9.06 -9.15 12.78
N ARG A 156 -9.53 -8.32 13.73
CA ARG A 156 -8.67 -7.48 14.55
C ARG A 156 -7.63 -8.28 15.35
N ARG A 157 -8.00 -9.46 15.86
CA ARG A 157 -7.04 -10.35 16.53
C ARG A 157 -5.97 -10.88 15.58
N LEU A 158 -6.35 -11.28 14.36
CA LEU A 158 -5.40 -11.72 13.33
C LEU A 158 -4.48 -10.58 12.89
N GLU A 159 -5.02 -9.37 12.71
CA GLU A 159 -4.22 -8.18 12.41
C GLU A 159 -3.22 -7.87 13.51
N ALA A 160 -3.62 -7.88 14.77
CA ALA A 160 -2.71 -7.64 15.90
C ALA A 160 -1.60 -8.71 15.98
N MET A 161 -1.87 -9.95 15.59
CA MET A 161 -0.84 -10.99 15.46
C MET A 161 0.11 -10.68 14.31
N HIS A 162 -0.43 -10.28 13.15
CA HIS A 162 0.37 -9.89 11.98
C HIS A 162 1.30 -8.71 12.29
N CYS A 163 0.76 -7.63 12.86
CA CYS A 163 1.53 -6.44 13.22
C CYS A 163 2.69 -6.77 14.16
N ARG A 164 2.45 -7.58 15.19
CA ARG A 164 3.50 -8.03 16.11
C ARG A 164 4.62 -8.81 15.41
N GLU A 165 4.29 -9.68 14.46
CA GLU A 165 5.28 -10.47 13.73
C GLU A 165 6.16 -9.62 12.81
N VAL A 166 5.59 -8.60 12.17
CA VAL A 166 6.34 -7.72 11.25
C VAL A 166 6.92 -6.48 11.95
N GLY A 167 6.75 -6.35 13.26
CA GLY A 167 7.27 -5.24 14.04
C GLY A 167 6.61 -3.90 13.70
N LEU A 168 5.33 -3.92 13.34
CA LEU A 168 4.51 -2.73 13.15
C LEU A 168 3.69 -2.46 14.41
N GLU A 169 3.37 -1.18 14.64
CA GLU A 169 2.29 -0.83 15.56
C GLU A 169 0.95 -1.36 15.02
N GLU A 170 -0.03 -1.53 15.92
CA GLU A 170 -1.35 -2.00 15.50
C GLU A 170 -1.95 -1.03 14.47
N LEU A 171 -2.39 -1.56 13.32
CA LEU A 171 -2.91 -0.76 12.21
C LEU A 171 -4.30 -0.20 12.49
N HIS A 172 -5.04 -0.77 13.45
CA HIS A 172 -6.42 -0.40 13.79
C HIS A 172 -7.34 -0.30 12.57
N SER A 173 -7.24 -1.29 11.66
CA SER A 173 -8.10 -1.32 10.47
C SER A 173 -9.57 -1.30 10.85
N ASP A 174 -10.34 -0.48 10.15
CA ASP A 174 -11.79 -0.44 10.30
C ASP A 174 -12.43 -1.62 9.54
N PHE A 175 -12.33 -2.80 10.16
CA PHE A 175 -12.88 -4.02 9.56
C PHE A 175 -14.39 -3.98 9.39
N ASP A 176 -15.13 -3.20 10.17
CA ASP A 176 -16.58 -3.07 9.99
C ASP A 176 -16.88 -2.41 8.64
N SER A 177 -16.27 -1.27 8.35
CA SER A 177 -16.41 -0.59 7.04
C SER A 177 -15.83 -1.41 5.89
N LEU A 178 -14.69 -2.08 6.08
CA LEU A 178 -14.09 -2.92 5.04
C LEU A 178 -14.95 -4.15 4.71
N ILE A 179 -15.62 -4.75 5.68
CA ILE A 179 -16.55 -5.87 5.48
C ILE A 179 -17.81 -5.36 4.77
N GLU A 180 -18.37 -4.22 5.20
CA GLU A 180 -19.53 -3.61 4.56
C GLU A 180 -19.26 -3.28 3.08
N ALA A 181 -18.05 -2.88 2.76
CA ALA A 181 -17.59 -2.62 1.39
C ALA A 181 -17.21 -3.88 0.59
N ASP A 182 -17.37 -5.09 1.15
CA ASP A 182 -16.99 -6.38 0.53
C ASP A 182 -15.48 -6.51 0.19
N LEU A 183 -14.63 -5.81 0.91
CA LEU A 183 -13.18 -5.76 0.65
C LEU A 183 -12.35 -6.78 1.46
N VAL A 184 -12.96 -7.56 2.36
CA VAL A 184 -12.26 -8.53 3.20
C VAL A 184 -12.68 -9.96 2.86
N TYR A 185 -11.68 -10.78 2.64
CA TYR A 185 -11.85 -12.21 2.39
C TYR A 185 -11.13 -13.03 3.45
N VAL A 186 -11.68 -14.16 3.79
CA VAL A 186 -11.16 -15.04 4.84
C VAL A 186 -11.03 -16.47 4.35
N VAL A 187 -10.14 -17.20 4.99
CA VAL A 187 -10.07 -18.65 4.92
C VAL A 187 -10.36 -19.22 6.32
N GLN A 188 -11.17 -20.26 6.36
CA GLN A 188 -11.63 -20.90 7.60
C GLN A 188 -11.18 -22.36 7.63
N GLU A 189 -10.69 -22.81 8.79
CA GLU A 189 -10.44 -24.22 9.08
C GLU A 189 -11.22 -24.63 10.35
N GLY A 190 -12.15 -25.54 10.20
CA GLY A 190 -13.10 -25.87 11.28
C GLY A 190 -14.00 -24.67 11.62
N GLU A 191 -14.00 -24.27 12.89
CA GLU A 191 -14.76 -23.10 13.37
C GLU A 191 -13.91 -21.82 13.46
N GLU A 192 -12.61 -21.88 13.17
CA GLU A 192 -11.68 -20.75 13.34
C GLU A 192 -11.33 -20.10 12.02
N LEU A 193 -11.17 -18.77 12.03
CA LEU A 193 -10.55 -18.05 10.93
C LEU A 193 -9.05 -18.34 10.92
N ALA A 194 -8.61 -19.04 9.88
CA ALA A 194 -7.21 -19.40 9.69
C ALA A 194 -6.36 -18.27 9.08
N GLY A 195 -6.99 -17.36 8.32
CA GLY A 195 -6.32 -16.24 7.70
C GLY A 195 -7.28 -15.27 7.02
N TYR A 196 -6.75 -14.14 6.57
CA TYR A 196 -7.50 -13.12 5.85
C TYR A 196 -6.65 -12.43 4.78
N VAL A 197 -7.32 -11.73 3.88
CA VAL A 197 -6.72 -10.82 2.89
C VAL A 197 -7.71 -9.70 2.61
N CYS A 198 -7.19 -8.48 2.38
CA CYS A 198 -7.99 -7.32 2.00
C CYS A 198 -7.67 -6.89 0.57
N SER A 199 -8.70 -6.45 -0.17
CA SER A 199 -8.55 -5.68 -1.39
C SER A 199 -8.81 -4.20 -1.11
N ASN A 200 -8.21 -3.33 -1.92
CA ASN A 200 -8.41 -1.89 -1.84
C ASN A 200 -9.14 -1.35 -3.09
N LEU A 201 -9.16 -0.03 -3.23
CA LEU A 201 -9.74 0.62 -4.40
C LEU A 201 -8.99 0.25 -5.69
N SER A 202 -9.73 0.17 -6.78
CA SER A 202 -9.18 -0.03 -8.12
C SER A 202 -8.82 1.30 -8.76
N ASP A 203 -7.67 1.36 -9.44
CA ASP A 203 -7.32 2.48 -10.32
C ASP A 203 -7.77 2.25 -11.79
N GLY A 204 -8.48 1.15 -12.03
CA GLY A 204 -8.93 0.69 -13.34
C GLY A 204 -7.96 -0.29 -14.02
N LYS A 205 -6.68 -0.32 -13.65
CA LYS A 205 -5.66 -1.27 -14.13
C LYS A 205 -5.28 -2.25 -13.05
N TYR A 206 -5.21 -1.79 -11.81
CA TYR A 206 -4.76 -2.55 -10.65
C TYR A 206 -5.71 -2.40 -9.46
N VAL A 207 -5.77 -3.44 -8.64
CA VAL A 207 -6.34 -3.40 -7.30
C VAL A 207 -5.25 -3.80 -6.32
N HIS A 208 -4.94 -2.91 -5.38
CA HIS A 208 -3.94 -3.20 -4.37
C HIS A 208 -4.49 -4.19 -3.34
N VAL A 209 -3.71 -5.25 -3.08
CA VAL A 209 -3.99 -6.28 -2.08
C VAL A 209 -3.18 -5.98 -0.83
N SER A 210 -3.79 -6.05 0.32
CA SER A 210 -3.14 -5.79 1.61
C SER A 210 -3.54 -6.81 2.67
N GLY A 211 -2.81 -6.82 3.77
CA GLY A 211 -3.18 -7.55 4.96
C GLY A 211 -3.23 -9.08 4.82
N LEU A 212 -2.64 -9.70 3.75
CA LEU A 212 -2.62 -11.14 3.64
C LEU A 212 -1.86 -11.76 4.81
N TYR A 213 -2.59 -12.48 5.64
CA TYR A 213 -2.07 -13.12 6.83
C TYR A 213 -2.68 -14.50 7.05
N VAL A 214 -1.84 -15.46 7.42
CA VAL A 214 -2.26 -16.79 7.88
C VAL A 214 -1.71 -16.98 9.29
N SER A 215 -2.59 -17.33 10.24
CA SER A 215 -2.19 -17.53 11.63
C SER A 215 -1.15 -18.65 11.75
N PRO A 216 -0.20 -18.57 12.71
CA PRO A 216 0.87 -19.55 12.83
C PRO A 216 0.41 -21.01 12.93
N ALA A 217 -0.73 -21.24 13.59
CA ALA A 217 -1.29 -22.59 13.77
C ALA A 217 -1.70 -23.25 12.44
N HIS A 218 -1.97 -22.46 11.38
CA HIS A 218 -2.49 -22.92 10.10
C HIS A 218 -1.47 -22.79 8.95
N ARG A 219 -0.21 -22.47 9.26
CA ARG A 219 0.87 -22.37 8.26
C ARG A 219 1.34 -23.74 7.78
N GLY A 220 1.97 -23.78 6.61
CA GLY A 220 2.43 -25.01 5.99
C GLY A 220 1.38 -25.76 5.16
N SER A 221 0.10 -25.37 5.27
CA SER A 221 -1.05 -25.95 4.53
C SER A 221 -1.33 -25.26 3.19
N LYS A 222 -0.46 -24.38 2.72
CA LYS A 222 -0.60 -23.57 1.49
C LYS A 222 -1.74 -22.54 1.51
N LEU A 223 -2.37 -22.27 2.64
CA LEU A 223 -3.48 -21.31 2.74
C LEU A 223 -3.09 -19.90 2.28
N GLY A 224 -1.84 -19.47 2.51
CA GLY A 224 -1.35 -18.19 2.01
C GLY A 224 -1.39 -18.09 0.48
N SER A 225 -0.90 -19.11 -0.22
CA SER A 225 -0.97 -19.17 -1.69
C SER A 225 -2.40 -19.25 -2.20
N VAL A 226 -3.28 -19.97 -1.49
CA VAL A 226 -4.73 -20.02 -1.78
C VAL A 226 -5.35 -18.63 -1.64
N LEU A 227 -5.13 -17.93 -0.53
CA LEU A 227 -5.62 -16.56 -0.33
C LEU A 227 -5.14 -15.62 -1.44
N ALA A 228 -3.84 -15.65 -1.78
CA ALA A 228 -3.27 -14.82 -2.84
C ALA A 228 -3.86 -15.15 -4.21
N GLN A 229 -4.10 -16.43 -4.50
CA GLN A 229 -4.66 -16.87 -5.76
C GLN A 229 -6.14 -16.47 -5.89
N GLU A 230 -6.93 -16.73 -4.87
CA GLU A 230 -8.36 -16.47 -4.88
C GLU A 230 -8.69 -14.97 -4.91
N ILE A 231 -7.94 -14.14 -4.16
CA ILE A 231 -8.16 -12.70 -4.22
C ILE A 231 -7.83 -12.14 -5.61
N ALA A 232 -6.77 -12.62 -6.28
CA ALA A 232 -6.46 -12.20 -7.64
C ALA A 232 -7.56 -12.63 -8.63
N HIS A 233 -8.13 -13.84 -8.46
CA HIS A 233 -9.24 -14.29 -9.25
C HIS A 233 -10.48 -13.40 -9.07
N ARG A 234 -10.84 -13.07 -7.83
CA ARG A 234 -11.96 -12.17 -7.54
C ARG A 234 -11.76 -10.77 -8.11
N ILE A 235 -10.55 -10.23 -8.02
CA ILE A 235 -10.20 -8.93 -8.60
C ILE A 235 -10.37 -8.97 -10.12
N ALA A 236 -9.88 -10.01 -10.77
CA ALA A 236 -10.01 -10.18 -12.22
C ALA A 236 -11.49 -10.29 -12.65
N GLU A 237 -12.30 -11.08 -11.94
CA GLU A 237 -13.73 -11.23 -12.23
C GLU A 237 -14.53 -9.94 -12.00
N GLN A 238 -14.27 -9.23 -10.92
CA GLN A 238 -15.08 -8.07 -10.51
C GLN A 238 -14.65 -6.78 -11.21
N HIS A 239 -13.37 -6.62 -11.49
CA HIS A 239 -12.79 -5.37 -11.96
C HIS A 239 -12.11 -5.47 -13.32
N GLY A 240 -11.84 -6.68 -13.84
CA GLY A 240 -11.01 -6.87 -15.03
C GLY A 240 -9.57 -6.37 -14.83
N ALA A 241 -9.13 -6.21 -13.59
CA ALA A 241 -7.88 -5.60 -13.20
C ALA A 241 -6.86 -6.63 -12.70
N ALA A 242 -5.59 -6.24 -12.69
CA ALA A 242 -4.54 -7.03 -12.07
C ALA A 242 -4.54 -6.86 -10.54
N ALA A 243 -4.27 -7.93 -9.81
CA ALA A 243 -3.98 -7.85 -8.37
C ALA A 243 -2.53 -7.42 -8.17
N LEU A 244 -2.30 -6.45 -7.27
CA LEU A 244 -0.99 -5.87 -6.97
C LEU A 244 -0.72 -5.88 -5.47
N VAL A 245 0.51 -6.16 -5.06
CA VAL A 245 0.92 -6.17 -3.65
C VAL A 245 2.34 -5.64 -3.48
N ASP A 246 2.58 -4.95 -2.37
CA ASP A 246 3.91 -4.54 -1.92
C ASP A 246 4.41 -5.48 -0.83
N VAL A 247 5.64 -5.96 -0.97
CA VAL A 247 6.28 -6.89 -0.03
C VAL A 247 7.71 -6.42 0.27
N TYR A 248 8.12 -6.45 1.52
CA TYR A 248 9.53 -6.22 1.86
C TYR A 248 10.43 -7.26 1.19
N ALA A 249 11.52 -6.81 0.60
CA ALA A 249 12.43 -7.67 -0.19
C ALA A 249 13.09 -8.77 0.65
N ASP A 250 13.21 -8.57 1.96
CA ASP A 250 13.72 -9.55 2.92
C ASP A 250 12.66 -10.56 3.39
N ASN A 251 11.37 -10.34 3.09
CA ASN A 251 10.29 -11.26 3.41
C ASN A 251 10.17 -12.38 2.35
N ALA A 252 11.22 -13.21 2.28
CA ALA A 252 11.25 -14.30 1.31
C ALA A 252 10.06 -15.30 1.41
N PRO A 253 9.49 -15.61 2.59
CA PRO A 253 8.29 -16.43 2.66
C PRO A 253 7.07 -15.80 1.94
N ALA A 254 6.81 -14.51 2.13
CA ALA A 254 5.70 -13.83 1.46
C ALA A 254 5.92 -13.76 -0.06
N ILE A 255 7.14 -13.40 -0.50
CA ILE A 255 7.48 -13.37 -1.93
C ILE A 255 7.22 -14.73 -2.58
N ARG A 256 7.68 -15.84 -1.96
CA ARG A 256 7.41 -17.19 -2.48
C ARG A 256 5.90 -17.50 -2.53
N THR A 257 5.14 -17.13 -1.49
CA THR A 257 3.69 -17.31 -1.43
C THR A 257 2.99 -16.67 -2.62
N TYR A 258 3.34 -15.42 -2.93
CA TYR A 258 2.78 -14.71 -4.08
C TYR A 258 3.25 -15.28 -5.41
N GLN A 259 4.53 -15.64 -5.55
CA GLN A 259 5.06 -16.28 -6.77
C GLN A 259 4.39 -17.63 -7.05
N GLU A 260 4.17 -18.47 -6.02
CA GLU A 260 3.41 -19.71 -6.14
C GLU A 260 1.96 -19.47 -6.56
N ALA A 261 1.39 -18.33 -6.17
CA ALA A 261 0.06 -17.88 -6.60
C ALA A 261 0.06 -17.23 -7.99
N GLY A 262 1.19 -17.20 -8.71
CA GLY A 262 1.30 -16.69 -10.08
C GLY A 262 1.58 -15.19 -10.19
N TYR A 263 1.94 -14.51 -9.10
CA TYR A 263 2.39 -13.12 -9.15
C TYR A 263 3.82 -13.02 -9.67
N GLN A 264 4.12 -11.94 -10.36
CA GLN A 264 5.46 -11.62 -10.87
C GLN A 264 5.92 -10.26 -10.33
N VAL A 265 7.23 -10.09 -10.14
CA VAL A 265 7.80 -8.79 -9.76
C VAL A 265 7.65 -7.82 -10.93
N VAL A 266 7.04 -6.68 -10.69
CA VAL A 266 6.75 -5.63 -11.68
C VAL A 266 7.36 -4.28 -11.31
N GLY A 267 7.88 -4.14 -10.09
CA GLY A 267 8.49 -2.90 -9.63
C GLY A 267 9.27 -3.08 -8.34
N GLU A 268 10.01 -2.06 -7.98
CA GLU A 268 10.82 -1.96 -6.78
C GLU A 268 10.61 -0.60 -6.12
N GLY A 269 10.69 -0.57 -4.81
CA GLY A 269 10.56 0.63 -4.02
C GLY A 269 11.47 0.62 -2.80
N PHE A 270 11.35 1.68 -2.03
CA PHE A 270 12.18 1.90 -0.86
C PHE A 270 11.35 2.55 0.24
N GLU A 271 11.51 2.08 1.46
CA GLU A 271 10.93 2.68 2.66
C GLU A 271 12.06 3.14 3.58
N ALA A 272 12.06 4.40 3.95
CA ALA A 272 12.92 4.96 5.00
C ALA A 272 12.09 5.20 6.26
N ARG A 273 12.56 4.71 7.40
CA ARG A 273 11.94 4.91 8.72
C ARG A 273 12.77 5.86 9.55
N PHE A 274 12.11 6.84 10.14
CA PHE A 274 12.72 7.89 10.92
C PHE A 274 12.28 7.78 12.39
N HIS A 275 13.15 8.16 13.30
CA HIS A 275 12.78 8.35 14.69
C HIS A 275 12.11 9.71 14.86
N SER A 276 11.21 9.82 15.84
CA SER A 276 10.49 11.07 16.15
C SER A 276 11.40 12.29 16.35
N ASP A 277 12.65 12.07 16.75
CA ASP A 277 13.65 13.12 17.00
C ASP A 277 14.44 13.54 15.77
N THR A 278 14.31 12.82 14.63
CA THR A 278 15.10 13.08 13.39
C THR A 278 14.84 14.47 12.84
N TRP A 279 13.63 14.99 13.00
CA TRP A 279 13.18 16.24 12.41
C TRP A 279 13.30 17.43 13.36
N ARG A 280 13.74 17.21 14.62
CA ARG A 280 13.95 18.26 15.65
C ARG A 280 15.37 18.90 15.60
#